data_1460b43121941d0e5cc756abac1bae3b
#
_entry.id   1460b43121941d0e5cc756abac1bae3b
#
_cell.length_a   1.000
_cell.length_b   1.000
_cell.length_c   1.000
_cell.angle_alpha   90.00
_cell.angle_beta   90.00
_cell.angle_gamma   90.00
#
_symmetry.space_group_name_H-M   'P 1'
#
loop_
_entity.id
_entity.type
_entity.pdbx_description
1 polymer ?
#
loop_
_entity_poly.entity_id
_entity_poly.type
_entity_poly.pdbx_seq_one_letter_code
_entity_poly.pdbx_strand_id
1 'polypeptide(L)'
;MKRCFFVVIDSLGVGEAPDAKEYGDKGVNTLGNVAKHVQGVDLPTFDKLGFGKITNVLGLGTEHAATVGRLSEVSIGNDSTTGHWEIAGLITTKEFETFPDGFPHELISKIEDEINFKFIGNIHASGTEIIKDLGEQHMQTKELILYTSGDSVFQIAAHEDVCSLEELYRICEISRNHCNQYNIGRVIARPFRGPINAFERTYDRKDFGMNPPGETLLSYVSKNNLKTYGIGKITDLFLSLIHI
;
A
#
# COMPACT_ATOMS: atom_id res chain seq x y z
N MET A 1 -24.28 -20.85 -10.34
CA MET A 1 -23.92 -19.54 -9.74
C MET A 1 -22.89 -18.90 -10.66
N LYS A 2 -23.10 -17.65 -11.10
CA LYS A 2 -22.08 -16.90 -11.89
C LYS A 2 -21.02 -16.38 -10.94
N ARG A 3 -19.74 -16.45 -11.35
CA ARG A 3 -18.61 -15.93 -10.58
C ARG A 3 -17.85 -14.92 -11.44
N CYS A 4 -17.34 -13.86 -10.83
CA CYS A 4 -16.43 -12.91 -11.46
C CYS A 4 -15.11 -12.97 -10.70
N PHE A 5 -14.00 -13.10 -11.43
CA PHE A 5 -12.65 -13.00 -10.89
C PHE A 5 -12.06 -11.69 -11.37
N PHE A 6 -11.65 -10.85 -10.43
CA PHE A 6 -10.97 -9.61 -10.72
C PHE A 6 -9.53 -9.74 -10.20
N VAL A 7 -8.55 -9.68 -11.12
CA VAL A 7 -7.14 -9.92 -10.80
C VAL A 7 -6.36 -8.64 -11.05
N VAL A 8 -5.72 -8.11 -10.02
CA VAL A 8 -4.75 -7.01 -10.14
C VAL A 8 -3.35 -7.61 -10.02
N ILE A 9 -2.52 -7.35 -11.02
CA ILE A 9 -1.12 -7.79 -11.03
C ILE A 9 -0.27 -6.61 -10.58
N ASP A 10 0.29 -6.73 -9.37
CA ASP A 10 1.15 -5.72 -8.80
C ASP A 10 2.42 -5.53 -9.65
N SER A 11 2.93 -4.30 -9.67
CA SER A 11 4.15 -3.91 -10.39
C SER A 11 4.13 -4.14 -11.92
N LEU A 12 2.97 -4.34 -12.54
CA LEU A 12 2.82 -4.53 -13.98
C LEU A 12 2.36 -3.23 -14.67
N GLY A 13 3.20 -2.20 -14.66
CA GLY A 13 2.93 -0.97 -15.39
C GLY A 13 3.15 -1.12 -16.90
N VAL A 14 2.21 -0.61 -17.71
CA VAL A 14 2.22 -0.69 -19.19
C VAL A 14 2.25 0.68 -19.87
N GLY A 15 2.95 1.61 -19.32
CA GLY A 15 3.10 2.99 -19.78
C GLY A 15 2.80 4.00 -18.67
N GLU A 16 2.99 5.28 -18.98
CA GLU A 16 2.76 6.38 -18.05
C GLU A 16 1.30 6.82 -18.04
N ALA A 17 0.84 7.33 -16.90
CA ALA A 17 -0.44 8.00 -16.76
C ALA A 17 -0.37 9.42 -17.38
N PRO A 18 -1.52 10.06 -17.71
CA PRO A 18 -1.53 11.40 -18.28
C PRO A 18 -0.87 12.47 -17.40
N ASP A 19 -0.94 12.32 -16.10
CA ASP A 19 -0.41 13.20 -15.06
C ASP A 19 0.96 12.75 -14.50
N ALA A 20 1.56 11.70 -15.05
CA ALA A 20 2.84 11.11 -14.59
C ALA A 20 3.95 12.16 -14.40
N LYS A 21 3.93 13.26 -15.17
CA LYS A 21 4.89 14.35 -15.03
C LYS A 21 4.79 15.06 -13.67
N GLU A 22 3.60 15.16 -13.12
CA GLU A 22 3.33 15.85 -11.84
C GLU A 22 3.90 15.07 -10.67
N TYR A 23 3.95 13.74 -10.82
CA TYR A 23 4.49 12.80 -9.83
C TYR A 23 5.95 12.38 -10.08
N GLY A 24 6.61 12.95 -11.11
CA GLY A 24 7.98 12.58 -11.46
C GLY A 24 8.12 11.24 -12.20
N ASP A 25 7.00 10.65 -12.64
CA ASP A 25 6.91 9.31 -13.25
C ASP A 25 6.91 9.35 -14.78
N LYS A 26 7.43 10.42 -15.38
CA LYS A 26 7.51 10.53 -16.82
C LYS A 26 8.35 9.41 -17.44
N GLY A 27 7.79 8.71 -18.42
CA GLY A 27 8.45 7.64 -19.17
C GLY A 27 8.43 6.28 -18.48
N VAL A 28 7.69 6.12 -17.38
CA VAL A 28 7.54 4.83 -16.70
C VAL A 28 6.83 3.82 -17.61
N ASN A 29 7.38 2.64 -17.70
CA ASN A 29 6.80 1.50 -18.43
C ASN A 29 7.48 0.23 -17.96
N THR A 30 7.07 -0.30 -16.84
CA THR A 30 7.73 -1.43 -16.19
C THR A 30 7.83 -2.64 -17.12
N LEU A 31 6.71 -3.10 -17.69
CA LEU A 31 6.69 -4.26 -18.57
C LEU A 31 7.56 -4.04 -19.84
N GLY A 32 7.42 -2.87 -20.47
CA GLY A 32 8.20 -2.53 -21.66
C GLY A 32 9.69 -2.41 -21.39
N ASN A 33 10.07 -1.85 -20.24
CA ASN A 33 11.50 -1.71 -19.86
C ASN A 33 12.11 -3.06 -19.48
N VAL A 34 11.39 -3.91 -18.75
CA VAL A 34 11.81 -5.28 -18.46
C VAL A 34 12.01 -6.06 -19.76
N ALA A 35 11.02 -6.02 -20.67
CA ALA A 35 11.11 -6.72 -21.96
C ALA A 35 12.32 -6.27 -22.78
N LYS A 36 12.64 -4.99 -22.80
CA LYS A 36 13.86 -4.46 -23.45
C LYS A 36 15.13 -4.97 -22.78
N HIS A 37 15.18 -4.96 -21.45
CA HIS A 37 16.36 -5.38 -20.69
C HIS A 37 16.68 -6.87 -20.90
N VAL A 38 15.67 -7.73 -20.92
CA VAL A 38 15.84 -9.18 -21.14
C VAL A 38 15.79 -9.59 -22.63
N GLN A 39 15.77 -8.61 -23.54
CA GLN A 39 15.73 -8.82 -25.00
C GLN A 39 14.51 -9.59 -25.51
N GLY A 40 13.37 -9.42 -24.86
CA GLY A 40 12.08 -10.03 -25.17
C GLY A 40 11.55 -10.87 -24.04
N VAL A 41 10.24 -10.83 -23.87
CA VAL A 41 9.51 -11.65 -22.88
C VAL A 41 8.73 -12.76 -23.57
N ASP A 42 8.68 -13.92 -22.95
CA ASP A 42 7.80 -15.02 -23.36
C ASP A 42 6.65 -15.12 -22.34
N LEU A 43 5.51 -14.52 -22.71
CA LEU A 43 4.31 -14.44 -21.87
C LEU A 43 3.10 -14.93 -22.65
N PRO A 44 2.98 -16.25 -22.92
CA PRO A 44 2.00 -16.79 -23.86
C PRO A 44 0.55 -16.53 -23.47
N THR A 45 0.25 -16.37 -22.17
CA THR A 45 -1.09 -16.00 -21.69
C THR A 45 -1.40 -14.54 -22.01
N PHE A 46 -0.48 -13.61 -21.75
CA PHE A 46 -0.65 -12.21 -22.09
C PHE A 46 -0.75 -11.99 -23.60
N ASP A 47 0.01 -12.75 -24.36
CA ASP A 47 -0.05 -12.72 -25.81
C ASP A 47 -1.44 -13.12 -26.30
N LYS A 48 -1.96 -14.27 -25.85
CA LYS A 48 -3.32 -14.74 -26.17
C LYS A 48 -4.41 -13.77 -25.70
N LEU A 49 -4.20 -13.07 -24.59
CA LEU A 49 -5.13 -12.05 -24.09
C LEU A 49 -5.07 -10.75 -24.89
N GLY A 50 -4.01 -10.53 -25.69
CA GLY A 50 -3.89 -9.39 -26.58
C GLY A 50 -3.16 -8.19 -25.98
N PHE A 51 -2.31 -8.37 -25.00
CA PHE A 51 -1.54 -7.28 -24.39
C PHE A 51 -0.66 -6.54 -25.40
N GLY A 52 -0.13 -7.23 -26.40
CA GLY A 52 0.66 -6.60 -27.47
C GLY A 52 -0.12 -5.59 -28.34
N LYS A 53 -1.45 -5.53 -28.24
CA LYS A 53 -2.28 -4.50 -28.90
C LYS A 53 -2.37 -3.20 -28.14
N ILE A 54 -2.28 -3.26 -26.81
CA ILE A 54 -2.46 -2.08 -25.93
C ILE A 54 -1.13 -1.46 -25.54
N THR A 55 -0.03 -2.17 -25.68
CA THR A 55 1.31 -1.69 -25.37
C THR A 55 2.34 -2.37 -26.25
N ASN A 56 3.38 -1.61 -26.62
CA ASN A 56 4.48 -2.16 -27.43
C ASN A 56 5.51 -2.82 -26.51
N VAL A 57 5.43 -4.14 -26.41
CA VAL A 57 6.31 -4.95 -25.56
C VAL A 57 7.04 -5.98 -26.43
N LEU A 58 8.35 -5.97 -26.37
CA LEU A 58 9.20 -6.89 -27.12
C LEU A 58 8.92 -8.35 -26.70
N GLY A 59 8.52 -9.17 -27.65
CA GLY A 59 8.20 -10.59 -27.44
C GLY A 59 6.69 -10.88 -27.38
N LEU A 60 5.81 -9.85 -27.36
CA LEU A 60 4.37 -10.05 -27.47
C LEU A 60 3.87 -9.81 -28.89
N GLY A 61 3.04 -10.72 -29.38
CA GLY A 61 2.33 -10.60 -30.65
C GLY A 61 1.09 -9.69 -30.56
N THR A 62 0.38 -9.57 -31.68
CA THR A 62 -0.83 -8.72 -31.78
C THR A 62 -2.13 -9.51 -31.93
N GLU A 63 -2.04 -10.83 -31.95
CA GLU A 63 -3.23 -11.69 -31.95
C GLU A 63 -3.86 -11.75 -30.58
N HIS A 64 -5.18 -11.94 -30.51
CA HIS A 64 -5.87 -11.97 -29.21
C HIS A 64 -7.16 -12.77 -29.27
N ALA A 65 -7.49 -13.38 -28.12
CA ALA A 65 -8.74 -14.12 -27.91
C ALA A 65 -9.65 -13.45 -26.86
N ALA A 66 -9.28 -12.26 -26.37
CA ALA A 66 -10.02 -11.54 -25.34
C ALA A 66 -10.28 -10.08 -25.74
N THR A 67 -11.16 -9.41 -25.01
CA THR A 67 -11.32 -7.96 -25.09
C THR A 67 -10.23 -7.29 -24.29
N VAL A 68 -9.48 -6.40 -24.91
CA VAL A 68 -8.39 -5.65 -24.27
C VAL A 68 -8.60 -4.14 -24.43
N GLY A 69 -8.11 -3.37 -23.48
CA GLY A 69 -8.19 -1.93 -23.52
C GLY A 69 -7.23 -1.29 -22.51
N ARG A 70 -7.03 0.02 -22.66
CA ARG A 70 -6.32 0.87 -21.72
C ARG A 70 -7.32 1.77 -21.03
N LEU A 71 -7.16 1.92 -19.73
CA LEU A 71 -7.88 2.88 -18.91
C LEU A 71 -6.89 3.91 -18.41
N SER A 72 -7.32 5.16 -18.33
CA SER A 72 -6.56 6.23 -17.65
C SER A 72 -7.20 6.51 -16.32
N GLU A 73 -6.40 6.64 -15.28
CA GLU A 73 -6.84 7.06 -13.96
C GLU A 73 -7.37 8.49 -14.03
N VAL A 74 -8.43 8.76 -13.26
CA VAL A 74 -9.10 10.06 -13.14
C VAL A 74 -8.97 10.60 -11.72
N SER A 75 -8.78 9.70 -10.75
CA SER A 75 -8.54 10.07 -9.35
C SER A 75 -7.26 10.87 -9.20
N ILE A 76 -7.25 11.80 -8.25
CA ILE A 76 -6.06 12.55 -7.87
C ILE A 76 -5.26 11.71 -6.87
N GLY A 77 -3.95 11.61 -7.09
CA GLY A 77 -3.02 10.81 -6.27
C GLY A 77 -2.42 9.63 -7.02
N ASN A 78 -1.19 9.25 -6.67
CA ASN A 78 -0.48 8.13 -7.31
C ASN A 78 -0.16 6.99 -6.33
N ASP A 79 -1.00 6.80 -5.35
CA ASP A 79 -0.83 5.74 -4.36
C ASP A 79 -1.69 4.50 -4.66
N SER A 80 -1.27 3.38 -4.10
CA SER A 80 -1.90 2.08 -4.31
C SER A 80 -3.37 2.03 -3.86
N THR A 81 -3.73 2.80 -2.84
CA THR A 81 -5.08 2.82 -2.28
C THR A 81 -6.04 3.52 -3.23
N THR A 82 -5.66 4.71 -3.70
CA THR A 82 -6.40 5.50 -4.69
C THR A 82 -6.66 4.70 -5.97
N GLY A 83 -5.63 4.10 -6.55
CA GLY A 83 -5.78 3.30 -7.77
C GLY A 83 -6.71 2.10 -7.59
N HIS A 84 -6.64 1.39 -6.45
CA HIS A 84 -7.55 0.27 -6.19
C HIS A 84 -9.00 0.71 -5.96
N TRP A 85 -9.19 1.85 -5.29
CA TRP A 85 -10.54 2.40 -5.11
C TRP A 85 -11.17 2.80 -6.44
N GLU A 86 -10.40 3.42 -7.34
CA GLU A 86 -10.89 3.79 -8.66
C GLU A 86 -11.22 2.56 -9.52
N ILE A 87 -10.38 1.53 -9.52
CA ILE A 87 -10.68 0.24 -10.15
C ILE A 87 -11.98 -0.36 -9.60
N ALA A 88 -12.28 -0.14 -8.32
CA ALA A 88 -13.53 -0.56 -7.68
C ALA A 88 -14.70 0.44 -7.85
N GLY A 89 -14.55 1.47 -8.69
CA GLY A 89 -15.58 2.41 -9.05
C GLY A 89 -15.68 3.67 -8.19
N LEU A 90 -14.73 3.89 -7.27
CA LEU A 90 -14.69 5.07 -6.42
C LEU A 90 -13.59 6.04 -6.86
N ILE A 91 -13.98 7.13 -7.51
CA ILE A 91 -13.06 8.21 -7.91
C ILE A 91 -12.80 9.11 -6.69
N THR A 92 -11.53 9.38 -6.41
CA THR A 92 -11.09 10.28 -5.35
C THR A 92 -10.68 11.64 -5.93
N THR A 93 -11.09 12.71 -5.25
CA THR A 93 -10.81 14.10 -5.66
C THR A 93 -9.81 14.80 -4.75
N LYS A 94 -9.25 14.07 -3.79
CA LYS A 94 -8.28 14.58 -2.83
C LYS A 94 -7.18 13.55 -2.62
N GLU A 95 -5.94 13.95 -2.77
CA GLU A 95 -4.77 13.14 -2.45
C GLU A 95 -4.66 12.88 -0.94
N PHE A 96 -4.03 11.78 -0.59
CA PHE A 96 -3.58 11.59 0.78
C PHE A 96 -2.46 12.56 1.14
N GLU A 97 -2.48 13.03 2.38
CA GLU A 97 -1.46 13.95 2.88
C GLU A 97 -0.13 13.22 3.12
N THR A 98 0.97 13.85 2.74
CA THR A 98 2.33 13.37 3.02
C THR A 98 3.01 14.22 4.08
N PHE A 99 3.94 13.64 4.82
CA PHE A 99 4.57 14.28 5.99
C PHE A 99 6.10 14.20 5.90
N PRO A 100 6.74 14.90 4.95
CA PRO A 100 8.19 14.80 4.74
C PRO A 100 9.01 15.21 5.97
N ASP A 101 8.48 16.13 6.79
CA ASP A 101 9.12 16.62 8.01
C ASP A 101 8.65 15.91 9.28
N GLY A 102 7.92 14.80 9.13
CA GLY A 102 7.29 14.08 10.23
C GLY A 102 5.87 14.56 10.55
N PHE A 103 5.18 13.83 11.43
CA PHE A 103 3.79 14.09 11.79
C PHE A 103 3.66 15.22 12.79
N PRO A 104 2.51 15.97 12.79
CA PRO A 104 2.25 17.01 13.77
C PRO A 104 2.30 16.49 15.21
N HIS A 105 2.91 17.27 16.10
CA HIS A 105 3.03 16.91 17.52
C HIS A 105 1.67 16.65 18.17
N GLU A 106 0.64 17.39 17.77
CA GLU A 106 -0.73 17.20 18.27
C GLU A 106 -1.28 15.80 17.97
N LEU A 107 -1.02 15.27 16.76
CA LEU A 107 -1.41 13.91 16.40
C LEU A 107 -0.67 12.89 17.25
N ILE A 108 0.65 13.05 17.37
CA ILE A 108 1.51 12.15 18.14
C ILE A 108 1.06 12.10 19.61
N SER A 109 0.91 13.27 20.25
CA SER A 109 0.51 13.34 21.66
C SER A 109 -0.84 12.68 21.92
N LYS A 110 -1.84 12.89 21.05
CA LYS A 110 -3.15 12.24 21.19
C LYS A 110 -3.06 10.72 21.13
N ILE A 111 -2.22 10.20 20.24
CA ILE A 111 -2.02 8.75 20.13
C ILE A 111 -1.29 8.23 21.36
N GLU A 112 -0.18 8.87 21.76
CA GLU A 112 0.61 8.49 22.94
C GLU A 112 -0.21 8.44 24.23
N ASP A 113 -1.11 9.40 24.43
CA ASP A 113 -1.98 9.47 25.60
C ASP A 113 -2.97 8.29 25.66
N GLU A 114 -3.37 7.73 24.51
CA GLU A 114 -4.32 6.62 24.44
C GLU A 114 -3.63 5.25 24.48
N ILE A 115 -2.43 5.12 23.87
CA ILE A 115 -1.72 3.83 23.78
C ILE A 115 -0.86 3.52 25.01
N ASN A 116 -0.54 4.52 25.82
CA ASN A 116 0.39 4.43 26.96
C ASN A 116 1.84 4.04 26.56
N PHE A 117 2.25 4.44 25.36
CA PHE A 117 3.63 4.36 24.86
C PHE A 117 4.06 5.72 24.37
N LYS A 118 5.37 5.91 24.25
CA LYS A 118 5.96 7.08 23.59
C LYS A 118 6.55 6.69 22.27
N PHE A 119 6.70 7.67 21.38
CA PHE A 119 7.34 7.50 20.08
C PHE A 119 8.73 8.14 20.05
N ILE A 120 9.66 7.48 19.37
CA ILE A 120 10.95 8.03 18.94
C ILE A 120 11.01 8.07 17.42
N GLY A 121 11.83 8.96 16.88
CA GLY A 121 11.99 9.15 15.44
C GLY A 121 11.09 10.25 14.91
N ASN A 122 9.92 9.91 14.38
CA ASN A 122 9.00 10.83 13.68
C ASN A 122 9.69 11.57 12.52
N ILE A 123 10.37 10.82 11.68
CA ILE A 123 11.14 11.33 10.53
C ILE A 123 10.81 10.56 9.26
N HIS A 124 11.15 11.16 8.12
CA HIS A 124 11.15 10.45 6.85
C HIS A 124 12.37 9.52 6.77
N ALA A 125 12.15 8.21 6.62
CA ALA A 125 13.23 7.24 6.61
C ALA A 125 12.89 5.96 5.85
N SER A 126 13.95 5.25 5.43
CA SER A 126 13.86 3.85 5.06
C SER A 126 13.66 3.00 6.32
N GLY A 127 12.66 2.13 6.30
CA GLY A 127 12.37 1.34 7.49
C GLY A 127 13.45 0.30 7.85
N THR A 128 14.37 -0.07 6.95
CA THR A 128 15.54 -0.89 7.29
C THR A 128 16.65 -0.08 7.95
N GLU A 129 16.79 1.17 7.57
CA GLU A 129 17.80 2.06 8.15
C GLU A 129 17.36 2.55 9.52
N ILE A 130 16.11 3.03 9.66
CA ILE A 130 15.63 3.56 10.94
C ILE A 130 15.65 2.50 12.06
N ILE A 131 15.41 1.22 11.74
CA ILE A 131 15.53 0.14 12.71
C ILE A 131 16.99 -0.04 13.17
N LYS A 132 17.96 0.13 12.29
CA LYS A 132 19.38 0.09 12.67
C LYS A 132 19.76 1.28 13.55
N ASP A 133 19.25 2.47 13.20
CA ASP A 133 19.60 3.71 13.89
C ASP A 133 18.95 3.83 15.27
N LEU A 134 17.68 3.46 15.38
CA LEU A 134 16.88 3.65 16.59
C LEU A 134 16.55 2.35 17.35
N GLY A 135 16.86 1.19 16.78
CA GLY A 135 16.48 -0.10 17.38
C GLY A 135 17.10 -0.34 18.77
N GLU A 136 18.36 0.06 18.99
CA GLU A 136 18.98 -0.06 20.29
C GLU A 136 18.32 0.87 21.34
N GLN A 137 18.05 2.13 20.98
CA GLN A 137 17.32 3.05 21.82
C GLN A 137 15.93 2.50 22.15
N HIS A 138 15.19 2.01 21.15
CA HIS A 138 13.90 1.36 21.34
C HIS A 138 13.95 0.20 22.35
N MET A 139 14.96 -0.66 22.25
CA MET A 139 15.15 -1.78 23.20
C MET A 139 15.38 -1.29 24.62
N GLN A 140 16.08 -0.17 24.82
CA GLN A 140 16.42 0.40 26.12
C GLN A 140 15.26 1.20 26.72
N THR A 141 14.64 2.08 25.94
CA THR A 141 13.61 3.01 26.44
C THR A 141 12.19 2.46 26.38
N LYS A 142 11.95 1.44 25.54
CA LYS A 142 10.62 0.88 25.20
C LYS A 142 9.73 1.82 24.39
N GLU A 143 10.25 2.96 23.92
CA GLU A 143 9.56 3.88 23.03
C GLU A 143 9.44 3.26 21.65
N LEU A 144 8.30 3.40 20.98
CA LEU A 144 8.07 2.82 19.65
C LEU A 144 8.69 3.69 18.55
N ILE A 145 9.25 3.06 17.52
CA ILE A 145 9.86 3.80 16.41
C ILE A 145 8.76 4.25 15.45
N LEU A 146 8.56 5.56 15.34
CA LEU A 146 7.64 6.20 14.40
C LEU A 146 8.40 6.78 13.22
N TYR A 147 7.94 6.49 12.00
CA TYR A 147 8.51 7.08 10.79
C TYR A 147 7.52 7.12 9.63
N THR A 148 7.84 7.91 8.63
CA THR A 148 7.10 7.98 7.36
C THR A 148 8.04 7.71 6.18
N SER A 149 7.48 7.64 4.97
CA SER A 149 8.21 7.53 3.71
C SER A 149 7.56 8.46 2.66
N GLY A 150 7.95 8.37 1.40
CA GLY A 150 7.38 9.17 0.32
C GLY A 150 5.86 9.00 0.12
N ASP A 151 5.31 7.88 0.58
CA ASP A 151 3.86 7.63 0.59
C ASP A 151 3.20 8.23 1.84
N SER A 152 1.86 8.31 1.82
CA SER A 152 1.05 8.72 2.97
C SER A 152 0.90 7.59 3.98
N VAL A 153 1.95 7.34 4.76
CA VAL A 153 2.03 6.20 5.66
C VAL A 153 2.55 6.56 7.05
N PHE A 154 1.81 6.19 8.08
CA PHE A 154 2.18 6.25 9.49
C PHE A 154 2.72 4.89 9.91
N GLN A 155 4.03 4.75 10.02
CA GLN A 155 4.66 3.44 10.25
C GLN A 155 5.20 3.35 11.67
N ILE A 156 4.81 2.28 12.36
CA ILE A 156 5.24 1.99 13.74
C ILE A 156 6.08 0.72 13.71
N ALA A 157 7.38 0.85 14.00
CA ALA A 157 8.25 -0.31 14.15
C ALA A 157 8.50 -0.62 15.63
N ALA A 158 8.45 -1.90 15.97
CA ALA A 158 8.70 -2.40 17.30
C ALA A 158 9.38 -3.77 17.27
N HIS A 159 10.31 -3.98 18.21
CA HIS A 159 10.91 -5.28 18.45
C HIS A 159 9.92 -6.18 19.19
N GLU A 160 9.78 -7.43 18.76
CA GLU A 160 8.79 -8.38 19.30
C GLU A 160 9.00 -8.70 20.78
N ASP A 161 10.23 -8.56 21.32
CA ASP A 161 10.51 -8.71 22.75
C ASP A 161 10.12 -7.45 23.58
N VAL A 162 9.87 -6.31 22.92
CA VAL A 162 9.48 -5.06 23.58
C VAL A 162 7.98 -4.84 23.51
N CYS A 163 7.38 -5.12 22.37
CA CYS A 163 5.97 -4.95 22.09
C CYS A 163 5.48 -6.17 21.33
N SER A 164 4.56 -6.93 21.92
CA SER A 164 3.99 -8.11 21.26
C SER A 164 3.27 -7.73 19.97
N LEU A 165 3.12 -8.68 19.04
CA LEU A 165 2.38 -8.45 17.80
C LEU A 165 0.95 -7.99 18.05
N GLU A 166 0.27 -8.61 19.02
CA GLU A 166 -1.10 -8.24 19.39
C GLU A 166 -1.17 -6.79 19.87
N GLU A 167 -0.24 -6.39 20.74
CA GLU A 167 -0.18 -5.02 21.24
C GLU A 167 0.19 -4.01 20.14
N LEU A 168 1.14 -4.34 19.27
CA LEU A 168 1.50 -3.50 18.14
C LEU A 168 0.31 -3.29 17.20
N TYR A 169 -0.48 -4.34 16.94
CA TYR A 169 -1.68 -4.21 16.09
C TYR A 169 -2.76 -3.38 16.77
N ARG A 170 -2.98 -3.54 18.07
CA ARG A 170 -3.90 -2.68 18.86
C ARG A 170 -3.49 -1.21 18.78
N ILE A 171 -2.20 -0.92 18.92
CA ILE A 171 -1.65 0.44 18.81
C ILE A 171 -1.89 0.99 17.39
N CYS A 172 -1.67 0.19 16.36
CA CYS A 172 -1.92 0.62 14.98
C CYS A 172 -3.41 0.88 14.71
N GLU A 173 -4.34 0.12 15.28
CA GLU A 173 -5.78 0.35 15.17
C GLU A 173 -6.20 1.68 15.84
N ILE A 174 -5.68 1.97 17.03
CA ILE A 174 -5.90 3.25 17.69
C ILE A 174 -5.31 4.39 16.85
N SER A 175 -4.07 4.24 16.42
CA SER A 175 -3.40 5.23 15.56
C SER A 175 -4.21 5.49 14.27
N ARG A 176 -4.80 4.44 13.65
CA ARG A 176 -5.64 4.59 12.47
C ARG A 176 -6.81 5.54 12.71
N ASN A 177 -7.47 5.43 13.87
CA ASN A 177 -8.61 6.30 14.19
C ASN A 177 -8.20 7.77 14.23
N HIS A 178 -7.07 8.10 14.86
CA HIS A 178 -6.55 9.45 14.90
C HIS A 178 -6.05 9.95 13.53
N CYS A 179 -5.37 9.09 12.78
CA CYS A 179 -4.81 9.41 11.47
C CYS A 179 -5.87 9.74 10.40
N ASN A 180 -7.14 9.32 10.59
CA ASN A 180 -8.21 9.61 9.64
C ASN A 180 -8.45 11.11 9.46
N GLN A 181 -8.34 11.90 10.53
CA GLN A 181 -8.54 13.36 10.50
C GLN A 181 -7.43 14.09 9.73
N TYR A 182 -6.27 13.46 9.60
CA TYR A 182 -5.10 13.98 8.89
C TYR A 182 -4.98 13.44 7.47
N ASN A 183 -6.00 12.75 6.98
CA ASN A 183 -6.03 12.15 5.65
C ASN A 183 -4.79 11.28 5.33
N ILE A 184 -4.30 10.55 6.34
CA ILE A 184 -3.19 9.61 6.18
C ILE A 184 -3.74 8.30 5.60
N GLY A 185 -3.18 7.84 4.49
CA GLY A 185 -3.70 6.70 3.73
C GLY A 185 -3.61 5.38 4.49
N ARG A 186 -2.50 5.11 5.16
CA ARG A 186 -2.28 3.84 5.88
C ARG A 186 -1.53 4.03 7.20
N VAL A 187 -1.87 3.22 8.18
CA VAL A 187 -1.02 2.95 9.36
C VAL A 187 -0.43 1.56 9.18
N ILE A 188 0.85 1.38 9.45
CA ILE A 188 1.54 0.12 9.17
C ILE A 188 2.28 -0.36 10.41
N ALA A 189 1.95 -1.57 10.87
CA ALA A 189 2.74 -2.31 11.85
C ALA A 189 3.99 -2.90 11.17
N ARG A 190 5.16 -2.63 11.74
CA ARG A 190 6.47 -3.07 11.25
C ARG A 190 7.23 -3.81 12.35
N PRO A 191 6.82 -5.02 12.72
CA PRO A 191 7.56 -5.80 13.70
C PRO A 191 8.94 -6.18 13.18
N PHE A 192 9.90 -6.25 14.10
CA PHE A 192 11.25 -6.71 13.83
C PHE A 192 11.80 -7.53 15.01
N ARG A 193 12.87 -8.25 14.80
CA ARG A 193 13.53 -9.10 15.78
C ARG A 193 15.04 -9.09 15.58
N GLY A 194 15.75 -9.80 16.43
CA GLY A 194 17.20 -10.01 16.34
C GLY A 194 17.98 -9.22 17.39
N PRO A 195 19.24 -9.55 17.60
CA PRO A 195 20.11 -8.85 18.56
C PRO A 195 20.48 -7.45 18.03
N ILE A 196 20.92 -6.59 18.94
CA ILE A 196 21.50 -5.27 18.60
C ILE A 196 22.55 -5.44 17.49
N ASN A 197 22.51 -4.57 16.48
CA ASN A 197 23.29 -4.57 15.26
C ASN A 197 22.94 -5.67 14.21
N ALA A 198 21.96 -6.53 14.48
CA ALA A 198 21.49 -7.52 13.53
C ALA A 198 19.95 -7.62 13.53
N PHE A 199 19.27 -6.47 13.56
CA PHE A 199 17.82 -6.42 13.51
C PHE A 199 17.31 -6.77 12.12
N GLU A 200 16.28 -7.61 12.08
CA GLU A 200 15.61 -8.05 10.86
C GLU A 200 14.11 -7.85 10.97
N ARG A 201 13.48 -7.36 9.91
CA ARG A 201 12.01 -7.29 9.82
C ARG A 201 11.42 -8.68 9.76
N THR A 202 10.29 -8.86 10.44
CA THR A 202 9.52 -10.10 10.34
C THR A 202 8.47 -10.01 9.22
N TYR A 203 7.86 -11.14 8.91
CA TYR A 203 6.77 -11.21 7.92
C TYR A 203 5.42 -10.78 8.47
N ASP A 204 5.33 -10.49 9.78
CA ASP A 204 4.11 -10.12 10.49
C ASP A 204 3.74 -8.64 10.33
N ARG A 205 4.16 -8.04 9.21
CA ARG A 205 3.69 -6.73 8.78
C ARG A 205 2.18 -6.77 8.59
N LYS A 206 1.49 -5.75 9.11
CA LYS A 206 0.07 -5.54 8.88
C LYS A 206 -0.22 -4.08 8.54
N ASP A 207 -0.99 -3.88 7.48
CA ASP A 207 -1.40 -2.55 7.03
C ASP A 207 -2.84 -2.29 7.48
N PHE A 208 -3.09 -1.10 8.02
CA PHE A 208 -4.39 -0.61 8.45
C PHE A 208 -4.75 0.58 7.54
N GLY A 209 -5.47 0.28 6.45
CA GLY A 209 -5.87 1.27 5.47
C GLY A 209 -6.95 2.22 5.98
N MET A 210 -7.11 3.35 5.31
CA MET A 210 -8.29 4.19 5.45
C MET A 210 -9.48 3.49 4.81
N ASN A 211 -10.65 3.61 5.41
CA ASN A 211 -11.89 3.16 4.77
C ASN A 211 -12.16 3.97 3.51
N PRO A 212 -12.61 3.34 2.41
CA PRO A 212 -13.08 4.07 1.25
C PRO A 212 -14.12 5.11 1.64
N PRO A 213 -13.98 6.39 1.23
CA PRO A 213 -14.91 7.46 1.61
C PRO A 213 -16.27 7.37 0.92
N GLY A 214 -16.46 6.39 0.05
CA GLY A 214 -17.69 6.17 -0.68
C GLY A 214 -17.94 4.71 -1.02
N GLU A 215 -19.01 4.47 -1.79
CA GLU A 215 -19.37 3.13 -2.20
C GLU A 215 -18.42 2.60 -3.28
N THR A 216 -17.97 1.37 -3.08
CA THR A 216 -17.15 0.62 -4.03
C THR A 216 -17.94 -0.55 -4.61
N LEU A 217 -17.47 -1.11 -5.73
CA LEU A 217 -18.05 -2.34 -6.28
C LEU A 217 -18.16 -3.45 -5.22
N LEU A 218 -17.17 -3.58 -4.36
CA LEU A 218 -17.12 -4.60 -3.32
C LEU A 218 -18.18 -4.37 -2.23
N SER A 219 -18.34 -3.12 -1.77
CA SER A 219 -19.37 -2.76 -0.81
C SER A 219 -20.78 -2.89 -1.42
N TYR A 220 -20.94 -2.52 -2.70
CA TYR A 220 -22.21 -2.66 -3.42
C TYR A 220 -22.62 -4.13 -3.56
N VAL A 221 -21.70 -5.01 -3.92
CA VAL A 221 -21.93 -6.45 -4.04
C VAL A 221 -22.34 -7.04 -2.69
N SER A 222 -21.64 -6.65 -1.61
CA SER A 222 -21.94 -7.08 -0.24
C SER A 222 -23.32 -6.62 0.22
N LYS A 223 -23.70 -5.36 -0.02
CA LYS A 223 -25.02 -4.81 0.31
C LYS A 223 -26.18 -5.55 -0.40
N ASN A 224 -25.90 -6.15 -1.55
CA ASN A 224 -26.87 -6.95 -2.29
C ASN A 224 -26.85 -8.45 -1.89
N ASN A 225 -26.33 -8.78 -0.72
CA ASN A 225 -26.25 -10.14 -0.17
C ASN A 225 -25.46 -11.13 -1.06
N LEU A 226 -24.54 -10.63 -1.87
CA LEU A 226 -23.60 -11.42 -2.63
C LEU A 226 -22.26 -11.49 -1.89
N LYS A 227 -21.52 -12.59 -2.08
CA LYS A 227 -20.24 -12.78 -1.39
C LYS A 227 -19.12 -12.17 -2.20
N THR A 228 -18.25 -11.44 -1.51
CA THR A 228 -16.98 -10.93 -2.00
C THR A 228 -15.84 -11.58 -1.23
N TYR A 229 -14.79 -11.93 -1.94
CA TYR A 229 -13.60 -12.57 -1.38
C TYR A 229 -12.37 -11.76 -1.79
N GLY A 230 -11.62 -11.28 -0.81
CA GLY A 230 -10.34 -10.62 -1.04
C GLY A 230 -9.20 -11.60 -0.83
N ILE A 231 -8.22 -11.61 -1.74
CA ILE A 231 -7.00 -12.41 -1.63
C ILE A 231 -5.80 -11.48 -1.72
N GLY A 232 -4.85 -11.66 -0.82
CA GLY A 232 -3.64 -10.83 -0.75
C GLY A 232 -3.96 -9.40 -0.30
N LYS A 233 -3.28 -8.41 -0.88
CA LYS A 233 -3.35 -6.98 -0.50
C LYS A 233 -4.74 -6.36 -0.54
N ILE A 234 -5.69 -6.97 -1.25
CA ILE A 234 -7.04 -6.43 -1.40
C ILE A 234 -7.74 -6.24 -0.06
N THR A 235 -7.51 -7.14 0.89
CA THR A 235 -8.11 -7.05 2.23
C THR A 235 -7.63 -5.85 3.03
N ASP A 236 -6.40 -5.41 2.82
CA ASP A 236 -5.81 -4.24 3.50
C ASP A 236 -6.36 -2.91 2.95
N LEU A 237 -6.89 -2.92 1.72
CA LEU A 237 -7.39 -1.73 1.02
C LEU A 237 -8.91 -1.57 1.10
N PHE A 238 -9.63 -2.66 1.44
CA PHE A 238 -11.09 -2.71 1.52
C PHE A 238 -11.51 -3.47 2.77
N LEU A 239 -11.59 -2.77 3.89
CA LEU A 239 -11.83 -3.35 5.23
C LEU A 239 -13.18 -4.07 5.42
N SER A 240 -14.05 -4.09 4.42
CA SER A 240 -15.38 -4.72 4.47
C SER A 240 -15.45 -6.12 3.86
N LEU A 241 -14.30 -6.76 3.57
CA LEU A 241 -14.23 -8.04 2.90
C LEU A 241 -14.12 -9.22 3.87
N ILE A 242 -14.69 -10.36 3.45
CA ILE A 242 -14.46 -11.64 4.13
C ILE A 242 -13.04 -12.10 3.77
N HIS A 243 -12.19 -12.25 4.77
CA HIS A 243 -10.88 -12.88 4.61
C HIS A 243 -11.01 -14.35 4.20
N ILE A 244 -10.18 -14.76 3.25
CA ILE A 244 -9.83 -16.15 3.00
C ILE A 244 -8.33 -16.30 3.20
#